data_51fee90afbfc4c6658f923e3c4ffbba4
#
_entry.id   51fee90afbfc4c6658f923e3c4ffbba4
#
_cell.length_a   1.000
_cell.length_b   1.000
_cell.length_c   1.000
_cell.angle_alpha   90.00
_cell.angle_beta   90.00
_cell.angle_gamma   90.00
#
_symmetry.space_group_name_H-M   'P 1'
#
loop_
_entity.id
_entity.type
_entity.pdbx_description
1 polymer ?
#
loop_
_entity_poly.entity_id
_entity_poly.type
_entity_poly.pdbx_seq_one_letter_code
_entity_poly.pdbx_strand_id
1 'polypeptide(L)'
;MCSGKSTVGKLLADKLGYTFWDIDQLIEEREGKSIEEIFKDKGEEYFRSLEMKVLEEFLEKEKVVVSTGGGLGANPTAMEKMKSAGLVVWLDLDFDTFLRRCAHQEGRPLLKRGLDYLRALMEEREKVYRLAHIRLKADRPPDALVEGLLSQL
;
A
#
# COMPACT_ATOMS: atom_id res chain seq x y z
N MET A 1 5.55 -0.14 0.84
CA MET A 1 5.95 0.62 2.04
C MET A 1 6.72 1.87 1.62
N CYS A 2 6.43 2.99 2.21
CA CYS A 2 7.15 4.26 2.01
C CYS A 2 7.39 4.67 0.55
N SER A 3 6.57 4.20 -0.36
CA SER A 3 6.71 4.45 -1.80
C SER A 3 6.02 5.73 -2.28
N GLY A 4 5.35 6.43 -1.36
CA GLY A 4 4.55 7.60 -1.71
C GLY A 4 3.18 7.25 -2.28
N LYS A 5 2.69 6.04 -2.02
CA LYS A 5 1.43 5.54 -2.58
C LYS A 5 0.21 6.41 -2.25
N SER A 6 0.17 7.01 -1.05
CA SER A 6 -0.95 7.88 -0.68
C SER A 6 -0.94 9.17 -1.50
N THR A 7 0.22 9.76 -1.72
CA THR A 7 0.37 10.97 -2.53
C THR A 7 0.00 10.68 -3.98
N VAL A 8 0.54 9.61 -4.54
CA VAL A 8 0.24 9.20 -5.92
C VAL A 8 -1.23 8.86 -6.07
N GLY A 9 -1.80 8.14 -5.12
CA GLY A 9 -3.21 7.76 -5.14
C GLY A 9 -4.16 8.96 -5.14
N LYS A 10 -3.86 9.95 -4.31
CA LYS A 10 -4.68 11.17 -4.26
C LYS A 10 -4.63 11.95 -5.57
N LEU A 11 -3.42 12.10 -6.12
CA LEU A 11 -3.27 12.80 -7.40
C LEU A 11 -3.99 12.07 -8.54
N LEU A 12 -3.86 10.74 -8.56
CA LEU A 12 -4.55 9.92 -9.57
C LEU A 12 -6.06 10.07 -9.45
N ALA A 13 -6.59 10.00 -8.24
CA ALA A 13 -8.02 10.15 -8.00
C ALA A 13 -8.52 11.52 -8.47
N ASP A 14 -7.77 12.58 -8.16
CA ASP A 14 -8.11 13.93 -8.62
C ASP A 14 -8.15 14.02 -10.13
N LYS A 15 -7.18 13.44 -10.82
CA LYS A 15 -7.12 13.47 -12.29
C LYS A 15 -8.25 12.68 -12.93
N LEU A 16 -8.69 11.60 -12.29
CA LEU A 16 -9.77 10.76 -12.80
C LEU A 16 -11.17 11.22 -12.35
N GLY A 17 -11.24 12.12 -11.38
CA GLY A 17 -12.52 12.49 -10.77
C GLY A 17 -13.07 11.40 -9.87
N TYR A 18 -12.20 10.59 -9.30
CA TYR A 18 -12.54 9.46 -8.41
C TYR A 18 -12.36 9.84 -6.95
N THR A 19 -12.94 9.05 -6.06
CA THR A 19 -12.72 9.20 -4.62
C THR A 19 -11.47 8.42 -4.21
N PHE A 20 -10.65 9.01 -3.34
CA PHE A 20 -9.47 8.35 -2.80
C PHE A 20 -9.73 7.79 -1.40
N TRP A 21 -9.26 6.55 -1.16
CA TRP A 21 -9.33 5.90 0.14
C TRP A 21 -7.98 5.25 0.47
N ASP A 22 -7.54 5.43 1.72
CA ASP A 22 -6.34 4.77 2.24
C ASP A 22 -6.80 3.79 3.31
N ILE A 23 -6.56 2.49 3.10
CA ILE A 23 -7.04 1.44 4.00
C ILE A 23 -6.41 1.58 5.39
N ASP A 24 -5.11 1.83 5.47
CA ASP A 24 -4.43 1.96 6.76
C ASP A 24 -4.97 3.15 7.56
N GLN A 25 -5.17 4.27 6.90
CA GLN A 25 -5.74 5.46 7.54
C GLN A 25 -7.15 5.20 8.04
N LEU A 26 -7.95 4.51 7.24
CA LEU A 26 -9.33 4.19 7.62
C LEU A 26 -9.37 3.26 8.84
N ILE A 27 -8.45 2.30 8.92
CA ILE A 27 -8.33 1.42 10.09
C ILE A 27 -7.97 2.23 11.33
N GLU A 28 -6.99 3.12 11.22
CA GLU A 28 -6.60 3.97 12.35
C GLU A 28 -7.78 4.82 12.85
N GLU A 29 -8.54 5.39 11.96
CA GLU A 29 -9.71 6.20 12.30
C GLU A 29 -10.79 5.37 13.00
N ARG A 30 -11.07 4.17 12.50
CA ARG A 30 -12.10 3.30 13.08
C ARG A 30 -11.71 2.72 14.43
N GLU A 31 -10.43 2.40 14.62
CA GLU A 31 -9.93 1.84 15.86
C GLU A 31 -9.60 2.91 16.90
N GLY A 32 -9.47 4.16 16.49
CA GLY A 32 -9.09 5.25 17.38
C GLY A 32 -7.66 5.13 17.88
N LYS A 33 -6.80 4.42 17.15
CA LYS A 33 -5.40 4.14 17.51
C LYS A 33 -4.53 4.13 16.28
N SER A 34 -3.23 4.38 16.47
CA SER A 34 -2.26 4.21 15.39
C SER A 34 -2.07 2.72 15.09
N ILE A 35 -1.55 2.43 13.89
CA ILE A 35 -1.24 1.04 13.51
C ILE A 35 -0.25 0.42 14.50
N GLU A 36 0.76 1.19 14.95
CA GLU A 36 1.72 0.72 15.94
C GLU A 36 1.02 0.31 17.23
N GLU A 37 0.07 1.10 17.70
CA GLU A 37 -0.71 0.78 18.90
C GLU A 37 -1.58 -0.46 18.71
N ILE A 38 -2.17 -0.63 17.53
CA ILE A 38 -2.98 -1.79 17.20
C ILE A 38 -2.14 -3.06 17.26
N PHE A 39 -0.94 -3.04 16.66
CA PHE A 39 -0.01 -4.17 16.71
C PHE A 39 0.36 -4.52 18.15
N LYS A 40 0.64 -3.49 18.95
CA LYS A 40 1.07 -3.67 20.34
C LYS A 40 -0.05 -4.22 21.21
N ASP A 41 -1.28 -3.73 21.04
CA ASP A 41 -2.42 -4.10 21.88
C ASP A 41 -3.11 -5.38 21.44
N LYS A 42 -3.22 -5.61 20.14
CA LYS A 42 -4.04 -6.69 19.57
C LYS A 42 -3.26 -7.68 18.71
N GLY A 43 -2.04 -7.32 18.29
CA GLY A 43 -1.17 -8.17 17.50
C GLY A 43 -1.39 -8.05 15.99
N GLU A 44 -0.46 -8.66 15.25
CA GLU A 44 -0.45 -8.58 13.79
C GLU A 44 -1.64 -9.28 13.14
N GLU A 45 -2.04 -10.45 13.65
CA GLU A 45 -3.16 -11.20 13.07
C GLU A 45 -4.45 -10.40 13.10
N TYR A 46 -4.70 -9.70 14.21
CA TYR A 46 -5.87 -8.85 14.33
C TYR A 46 -5.85 -7.73 13.28
N PHE A 47 -4.71 -7.07 13.14
CA PHE A 47 -4.55 -6.00 12.15
C PHE A 47 -4.75 -6.54 10.73
N ARG A 48 -4.17 -7.70 10.41
CA ARG A 48 -4.33 -8.31 9.08
C ARG A 48 -5.79 -8.66 8.78
N SER A 49 -6.53 -9.12 9.78
CA SER A 49 -7.96 -9.38 9.59
C SER A 49 -8.75 -8.11 9.34
N LEU A 50 -8.37 -7.00 9.99
CA LEU A 50 -9.00 -5.70 9.73
C LEU A 50 -8.71 -5.21 8.31
N GLU A 51 -7.46 -5.35 7.86
CA GLU A 51 -7.10 -4.95 6.49
C GLU A 51 -7.94 -5.68 5.45
N MET A 52 -8.10 -6.99 5.61
CA MET A 52 -8.89 -7.79 4.68
C MET A 52 -10.36 -7.38 4.70
N LYS A 53 -10.90 -7.15 5.88
CA LYS A 53 -12.29 -6.75 6.06
C LYS A 53 -12.58 -5.41 5.39
N VAL A 54 -11.69 -4.44 5.58
CA VAL A 54 -11.82 -3.12 4.96
C VAL A 54 -11.67 -3.24 3.44
N LEU A 55 -10.71 -4.03 2.97
CA LEU A 55 -10.54 -4.25 1.53
C LEU A 55 -11.84 -4.76 0.90
N GLU A 56 -12.50 -5.73 1.53
CA GLU A 56 -13.73 -6.31 1.00
C GLU A 56 -14.85 -5.27 0.82
N GLU A 57 -14.85 -4.22 1.63
CA GLU A 57 -15.83 -3.12 1.49
C GLU A 57 -15.67 -2.36 0.17
N PHE A 58 -14.48 -2.38 -0.43
CA PHE A 58 -14.19 -1.61 -1.64
C PHE A 58 -14.23 -2.43 -2.93
N LEU A 59 -14.33 -3.75 -2.84
CA LEU A 59 -14.26 -4.60 -4.03
C LEU A 59 -15.40 -4.37 -5.03
N GLU A 60 -16.55 -3.91 -4.57
CA GLU A 60 -17.70 -3.63 -5.41
C GLU A 60 -17.91 -2.14 -5.71
N LYS A 61 -17.08 -1.28 -5.15
CA LYS A 61 -17.20 0.17 -5.37
C LYS A 61 -16.57 0.56 -6.70
N GLU A 62 -17.23 1.48 -7.39
CA GLU A 62 -16.73 2.01 -8.64
C GLU A 62 -16.15 3.42 -8.47
N LYS A 63 -15.30 3.82 -9.39
CA LYS A 63 -14.69 5.17 -9.42
C LYS A 63 -13.98 5.52 -8.11
N VAL A 64 -13.21 4.57 -7.61
CA VAL A 64 -12.41 4.75 -6.41
C VAL A 64 -10.95 4.42 -6.70
N VAL A 65 -10.04 5.12 -6.02
CA VAL A 65 -8.62 4.79 -5.96
C VAL A 65 -8.35 4.39 -4.53
N VAL A 66 -7.83 3.18 -4.33
CA VAL A 66 -7.59 2.62 -3.00
C VAL A 66 -6.09 2.39 -2.81
N SER A 67 -5.54 2.97 -1.75
CA SER A 67 -4.16 2.73 -1.35
C SER A 67 -4.15 1.65 -0.27
N THR A 68 -3.36 0.60 -0.49
CA THR A 68 -3.24 -0.50 0.46
C THR A 68 -1.91 -0.43 1.19
N GLY A 69 -1.85 -0.99 2.40
CA GLY A 69 -0.58 -1.21 3.08
C GLY A 69 0.24 -2.29 2.38
N GLY A 70 1.55 -2.27 2.62
CA GLY A 70 2.47 -3.22 1.98
C GLY A 70 2.17 -4.68 2.28
N GLY A 71 1.72 -4.96 3.51
CA GLY A 71 1.37 -6.33 3.90
C GLY A 71 0.11 -6.84 3.23
N LEU A 72 -0.89 -5.99 3.07
CA LEU A 72 -2.13 -6.37 2.38
C LEU A 72 -1.84 -6.64 0.91
N GLY A 73 -1.08 -5.77 0.26
CA GLY A 73 -0.69 -5.96 -1.14
C GLY A 73 0.15 -7.22 -1.36
N ALA A 74 0.83 -7.70 -0.34
CA ALA A 74 1.63 -8.92 -0.38
C ALA A 74 0.86 -10.19 0.01
N ASN A 75 -0.41 -10.06 0.35
CA ASN A 75 -1.25 -11.20 0.68
C ASN A 75 -1.79 -11.79 -0.63
N PRO A 76 -1.49 -13.07 -0.95
CA PRO A 76 -1.95 -13.66 -2.22
C PRO A 76 -3.46 -13.65 -2.40
N THR A 77 -4.21 -13.91 -1.35
CA THR A 77 -5.67 -13.91 -1.40
C THR A 77 -6.21 -12.51 -1.68
N ALA A 78 -5.64 -11.50 -1.01
CA ALA A 78 -6.02 -10.11 -1.23
C ALA A 78 -5.68 -9.66 -2.67
N MET A 79 -4.50 -10.03 -3.15
CA MET A 79 -4.08 -9.70 -4.51
C MET A 79 -5.05 -10.28 -5.55
N GLU A 80 -5.45 -11.53 -5.38
CA GLU A 80 -6.40 -12.17 -6.27
C GLU A 80 -7.75 -11.44 -6.27
N LYS A 81 -8.25 -11.08 -5.09
CA LYS A 81 -9.50 -10.33 -4.96
C LYS A 81 -9.42 -8.96 -5.62
N MET A 82 -8.32 -8.24 -5.38
CA MET A 82 -8.10 -6.93 -5.96
C MET A 82 -8.03 -6.98 -7.49
N LYS A 83 -7.33 -7.96 -8.03
CA LYS A 83 -7.19 -8.12 -9.49
C LYS A 83 -8.52 -8.45 -10.15
N SER A 84 -9.40 -9.16 -9.47
CA SER A 84 -10.73 -9.48 -9.98
C SER A 84 -11.67 -8.29 -9.95
N ALA A 85 -11.44 -7.36 -9.03
CA ALA A 85 -12.32 -6.20 -8.81
C ALA A 85 -11.89 -4.94 -9.56
N GLY A 86 -10.62 -4.81 -9.89
CA GLY A 86 -10.11 -3.60 -10.51
C GLY A 86 -8.67 -3.72 -11.00
N LEU A 87 -8.08 -2.59 -11.34
CA LEU A 87 -6.71 -2.50 -11.81
C LEU A 87 -5.76 -2.38 -10.62
N VAL A 88 -4.81 -3.27 -10.51
CA VAL A 88 -3.81 -3.25 -9.43
C VAL A 88 -2.49 -2.71 -9.95
N VAL A 89 -1.97 -1.70 -9.25
CA VAL A 89 -0.70 -1.05 -9.59
C VAL A 89 0.30 -1.28 -8.47
N TRP A 90 1.48 -1.76 -8.83
CA TRP A 90 2.60 -1.89 -7.91
C TRP A 90 3.53 -0.70 -8.09
N LEU A 91 3.71 0.08 -7.02
CA LEU A 91 4.71 1.14 -6.99
C LEU A 91 6.02 0.53 -6.49
N ASP A 92 6.90 0.23 -7.44
CA ASP A 92 8.16 -0.45 -7.17
C ASP A 92 9.23 0.55 -6.77
N LEU A 93 9.72 0.40 -5.54
CA LEU A 93 10.76 1.25 -4.97
C LEU A 93 11.97 0.38 -4.64
N ASP A 94 13.18 0.78 -5.07
CA ASP A 94 14.36 0.04 -4.68
C ASP A 94 14.63 0.14 -3.18
N PHE A 95 15.40 -0.81 -2.64
CA PHE A 95 15.60 -0.92 -1.20
C PHE A 95 16.30 0.31 -0.61
N ASP A 96 17.29 0.87 -1.32
CA ASP A 96 18.02 2.04 -0.82
C ASP A 96 17.13 3.27 -0.72
N THR A 97 16.29 3.50 -1.73
CA THR A 97 15.32 4.60 -1.72
C THR A 97 14.28 4.37 -0.63
N PHE A 98 13.83 3.12 -0.47
CA PHE A 98 12.92 2.75 0.60
C PHE A 98 13.49 3.12 1.97
N LEU A 99 14.76 2.76 2.24
CA LEU A 99 15.41 3.09 3.51
C LEU A 99 15.48 4.58 3.74
N ARG A 100 15.87 5.34 2.74
CA ARG A 100 15.96 6.80 2.87
C ARG A 100 14.62 7.44 3.19
N ARG A 101 13.56 7.01 2.52
CA ARG A 101 12.22 7.56 2.74
C ARG A 101 11.65 7.14 4.08
N CYS A 102 11.82 5.88 4.47
CA CYS A 102 11.30 5.35 5.72
C CYS A 102 12.06 5.85 6.94
N ALA A 103 13.34 6.21 6.81
CA ALA A 103 14.15 6.68 7.92
C ALA A 103 13.58 7.94 8.58
N HIS A 104 12.78 8.72 7.87
CA HIS A 104 12.18 9.95 8.37
C HIS A 104 10.72 9.79 8.80
N GLN A 105 10.20 8.56 8.76
CA GLN A 105 8.82 8.28 9.16
C GLN A 105 8.78 7.57 10.50
N GLU A 106 8.12 8.19 11.46
CA GLU A 106 7.89 7.59 12.77
C GLU A 106 6.70 6.63 12.73
N GLY A 107 6.63 5.71 13.70
CA GLY A 107 5.50 4.82 13.84
C GLY A 107 5.47 3.63 12.89
N ARG A 108 6.60 3.31 12.25
CA ARG A 108 6.72 2.13 11.38
C ARG A 108 7.36 0.98 12.16
N PRO A 109 6.58 0.02 12.71
CA PRO A 109 7.13 -1.03 13.57
C PRO A 109 8.21 -1.87 12.92
N LEU A 110 8.12 -2.08 11.59
CA LEU A 110 9.05 -2.94 10.86
C LEU A 110 10.47 -2.39 10.82
N LEU A 111 10.66 -1.06 10.85
CA LEU A 111 12.00 -0.44 10.84
C LEU A 111 12.83 -0.81 12.07
N LYS A 112 12.18 -1.22 13.15
CA LYS A 112 12.86 -1.57 14.40
C LYS A 112 13.50 -2.95 14.36
N ARG A 113 13.24 -3.75 13.34
CA ARG A 113 13.71 -5.15 13.27
C ARG A 113 15.05 -5.35 12.56
N GLY A 114 15.62 -4.29 12.00
CA GLY A 114 16.93 -4.33 11.35
C GLY A 114 16.87 -4.48 9.83
N LEU A 115 18.01 -4.18 9.17
CA LEU A 115 18.09 -4.09 7.72
C LEU A 115 17.94 -5.44 7.02
N ASP A 116 18.56 -6.50 7.57
CA ASP A 116 18.47 -7.83 6.96
C ASP A 116 17.04 -8.34 6.96
N TYR A 117 16.34 -8.12 8.07
CA TYR A 117 14.94 -8.49 8.17
C TYR A 117 14.09 -7.74 7.14
N LEU A 118 14.31 -6.42 7.01
CA LEU A 118 13.55 -5.60 6.06
C LEU A 118 13.81 -6.01 4.62
N ARG A 119 15.07 -6.31 4.27
CA ARG A 119 15.43 -6.77 2.93
C ARG A 119 14.74 -8.09 2.59
N ALA A 120 14.81 -9.06 3.51
CA ALA A 120 14.15 -10.35 3.34
C ALA A 120 12.63 -10.19 3.22
N LEU A 121 12.05 -9.31 4.03
CA LEU A 121 10.60 -9.02 3.98
C LEU A 121 10.21 -8.43 2.63
N MET A 122 10.97 -7.48 2.10
CA MET A 122 10.70 -6.89 0.79
C MET A 122 10.78 -7.91 -0.32
N GLU A 123 11.81 -8.76 -0.32
CA GLU A 123 11.97 -9.82 -1.31
C GLU A 123 10.78 -10.79 -1.30
N GLU A 124 10.33 -11.16 -0.12
CA GLU A 124 9.19 -12.05 0.06
C GLU A 124 7.89 -11.40 -0.44
N ARG A 125 7.69 -10.14 -0.11
CA ARG A 125 6.49 -9.39 -0.54
C ARG A 125 6.46 -9.13 -2.04
N GLU A 126 7.61 -8.91 -2.66
CA GLU A 126 7.70 -8.67 -4.10
C GLU A 126 7.21 -9.86 -4.92
N LYS A 127 7.31 -11.07 -4.39
CA LYS A 127 6.79 -12.27 -5.07
C LYS A 127 5.29 -12.13 -5.37
N VAL A 128 4.55 -11.47 -4.49
CA VAL A 128 3.13 -11.22 -4.67
C VAL A 128 2.89 -9.94 -5.45
N TYR A 129 3.65 -8.87 -5.18
CA TYR A 129 3.52 -7.60 -5.90
C TYR A 129 3.66 -7.78 -7.41
N ARG A 130 4.50 -8.71 -7.85
CA ARG A 130 4.71 -9.00 -9.27
C ARG A 130 3.45 -9.48 -9.98
N LEU A 131 2.45 -9.92 -9.24
CA LEU A 131 1.18 -10.36 -9.81
C LEU A 131 0.27 -9.18 -10.19
N ALA A 132 0.61 -7.95 -9.79
CA ALA A 132 -0.16 -6.76 -10.14
C ALA A 132 -0.23 -6.57 -11.66
N HIS A 133 -1.24 -5.86 -12.12
CA HIS A 133 -1.41 -5.60 -13.56
C HIS A 133 -0.34 -4.67 -14.12
N ILE A 134 0.05 -3.67 -13.35
CA ILE A 134 1.01 -2.63 -13.78
C ILE A 134 2.09 -2.49 -12.73
N ARG A 135 3.35 -2.39 -13.17
CA ARG A 135 4.49 -2.08 -12.32
C ARG A 135 5.03 -0.71 -12.72
N LEU A 136 5.06 0.22 -11.76
CA LEU A 136 5.65 1.53 -11.95
C LEU A 136 6.85 1.69 -11.02
N LYS A 137 7.98 2.09 -11.58
CA LYS A 137 9.15 2.42 -10.75
C LYS A 137 8.88 3.74 -10.03
N ALA A 138 8.85 3.71 -8.71
CA ALA A 138 8.48 4.84 -7.88
C ALA A 138 9.67 5.76 -7.55
N ASP A 139 10.61 5.89 -8.48
CA ASP A 139 11.83 6.70 -8.35
C ASP A 139 11.68 8.11 -8.90
N ARG A 140 10.49 8.48 -9.35
CA ARG A 140 10.18 9.79 -9.92
C ARG A 140 9.21 10.55 -9.03
N PRO A 141 9.08 11.88 -9.22
CA PRO A 141 8.09 12.66 -8.48
C PRO A 141 6.66 12.15 -8.70
N PRO A 142 5.76 12.33 -7.72
CA PRO A 142 4.39 11.84 -7.84
C PRO A 142 3.66 12.26 -9.11
N ASP A 143 3.85 13.50 -9.55
CA ASP A 143 3.22 13.99 -10.79
C ASP A 143 3.64 13.18 -12.00
N ALA A 144 4.93 12.87 -12.12
CA ALA A 144 5.46 12.08 -13.23
C ALA A 144 4.94 10.64 -13.19
N LEU A 145 4.80 10.06 -11.99
CA LEU A 145 4.25 8.72 -11.81
C LEU A 145 2.79 8.67 -12.27
N VAL A 146 2.00 9.67 -11.88
CA VAL A 146 0.59 9.75 -12.27
C VAL A 146 0.44 9.89 -13.78
N GLU A 147 1.26 10.77 -14.40
CA GLU A 147 1.25 10.92 -15.86
C GLU A 147 1.59 9.61 -16.57
N GLY A 148 2.62 8.92 -16.09
CA GLY A 148 3.01 7.62 -16.64
C GLY A 148 1.90 6.57 -16.50
N LEU A 149 1.20 6.57 -15.37
CA LEU A 149 0.09 5.65 -15.14
C LEU A 149 -1.11 5.98 -16.04
N LEU A 150 -1.47 7.26 -16.14
CA LEU A 150 -2.59 7.68 -16.99
C LEU A 150 -2.38 7.30 -18.45
N SER A 151 -1.13 7.31 -18.92
CA SER A 151 -0.81 6.93 -20.29
C SER A 151 -1.02 5.43 -20.55
N GLN A 152 -1.09 4.62 -19.51
CA GLN A 152 -1.32 3.18 -19.61
C GLN A 152 -2.80 2.78 -19.43
N LEU A 153 -3.61 3.73 -19.05
CA LEU A 153 -5.04 3.50 -18.89
C LEU A 153 -5.77 3.79 -20.22
#